data_55b3dc4eb36387247f9c28dcb4b469e1
#
_entry.id   55b3dc4eb36387247f9c28dcb4b469e1
#
_cell.length_a   1.000
_cell.length_b   1.000
_cell.length_c   1.000
_cell.angle_alpha   90.00
_cell.angle_beta   90.00
_cell.angle_gamma   90.00
#
_symmetry.space_group_name_H-M   'P 1'
#
loop_
_entity.id
_entity.type
_entity.pdbx_description
1 polymer ?
#
loop_
_entity_poly.entity_id
_entity_poly.type
_entity_poly.pdbx_seq_one_letter_code
_entity_poly.pdbx_strand_id
1 'polypeptide(L)'
;INYIPPFVDINCDSGEFREIKPAEISPIILQPEVFEDNWSDELSEEDFQSVKKYFIEKELIRKRFGFIEFLVGGQKNFISLNKTLPKRGIRFEVPRSSLMKAINYEIFDDLLIGNFMRTTFFGLRSLYDFDFNPLLTKYADNGRAKTEEEVCQYINKYKKRVGRQFIFDTFLDKSANLLNRFLTNRNSRSRRLIKTIYYKVK
;
A
#
# COMPACT_ATOMS: atom_id res chain seq x y z
N ILE A 1 -12.20 15.44 20.58
CA ILE A 1 -10.88 14.98 20.09
C ILE A 1 -9.98 16.20 20.25
N ASN A 2 -9.00 16.11 21.17
CA ASN A 2 -8.01 17.18 21.32
C ASN A 2 -6.99 17.06 20.19
N TYR A 3 -6.76 18.15 19.48
CA TYR A 3 -5.69 18.23 18.48
C TYR A 3 -4.34 18.25 19.21
N ILE A 4 -3.46 17.33 18.81
CA ILE A 4 -2.06 17.32 19.25
C ILE A 4 -1.25 18.03 18.17
N PRO A 5 -0.62 19.17 18.46
CA PRO A 5 0.22 19.85 17.46
C PRO A 5 1.45 19.00 17.10
N PRO A 6 2.05 19.21 15.92
CA PRO A 6 3.31 18.56 15.57
C PRO A 6 4.45 19.05 16.48
N PHE A 7 5.48 18.22 16.61
CA PHE A 7 6.68 18.54 17.42
C PHE A 7 6.40 18.74 18.89
N VAL A 8 5.70 17.81 19.51
CA VAL A 8 5.47 17.77 20.95
C VAL A 8 5.98 16.47 21.56
N ASP A 9 6.48 16.58 22.75
CA ASP A 9 6.83 15.48 23.63
C ASP A 9 5.67 15.23 24.59
N ILE A 10 5.15 14.01 24.66
CA ILE A 10 3.97 13.68 25.45
C ILE A 10 4.36 12.71 26.55
N ASN A 11 4.06 13.07 27.78
CA ASN A 11 4.08 12.12 28.87
C ASN A 11 2.82 11.26 28.82
N CYS A 12 2.97 9.98 28.47
CA CYS A 12 1.84 9.06 28.32
C CYS A 12 1.07 8.79 29.62
N ASP A 13 1.71 8.96 30.78
CA ASP A 13 1.09 8.70 32.07
C ASP A 13 0.27 9.89 32.55
N SER A 14 0.82 11.12 32.43
CA SER A 14 0.14 12.35 32.88
C SER A 14 -0.73 13.01 31.80
N GLY A 15 -0.49 12.69 30.52
CA GLY A 15 -1.12 13.37 29.39
C GLY A 15 -0.61 14.79 29.15
N GLU A 16 0.42 15.23 29.88
CA GLU A 16 1.04 16.52 29.67
C GLU A 16 1.91 16.51 28.42
N PHE A 17 1.99 17.65 27.76
CA PHE A 17 2.85 17.80 26.59
C PHE A 17 3.66 19.11 26.66
N ARG A 18 4.84 19.08 26.07
CA ARG A 18 5.68 20.25 25.84
C ARG A 18 6.01 20.39 24.36
N GLU A 19 6.11 21.60 23.86
CA GLU A 19 6.61 21.83 22.49
C GLU A 19 8.11 21.57 22.43
N ILE A 20 8.52 20.85 21.36
CA ILE A 20 9.93 20.61 21.04
C ILE A 20 10.36 21.68 20.04
N LYS A 21 11.38 22.46 20.37
CA LYS A 21 11.95 23.41 19.41
C LYS A 21 12.70 22.64 18.30
N PRO A 22 12.62 23.10 17.05
CA PRO A 22 13.33 22.44 15.95
C PRO A 22 14.83 22.21 16.18
N ALA A 23 15.48 23.11 16.93
CA ALA A 23 16.89 22.97 17.32
C ALA A 23 17.16 21.83 18.32
N GLU A 24 16.14 21.34 19.02
CA GLU A 24 16.23 20.21 19.97
C GLU A 24 16.09 18.87 19.24
N ILE A 25 15.58 18.88 18.00
CA ILE A 25 15.43 17.69 17.18
C ILE A 25 16.76 17.44 16.47
N SER A 26 17.59 16.59 17.07
CA SER A 26 18.75 16.08 16.35
C SER A 26 18.27 14.97 15.41
N PRO A 27 18.44 15.09 14.08
CA PRO A 27 18.14 14.00 13.18
C PRO A 27 19.19 12.90 13.42
N ILE A 28 18.84 11.91 14.22
CA ILE A 28 19.62 10.69 14.31
C ILE A 28 19.35 9.93 13.00
N ILE A 29 20.21 10.13 12.02
CA ILE A 29 20.18 9.33 10.80
C ILE A 29 20.84 7.99 11.14
N LEU A 30 20.02 7.02 11.47
CA LEU A 30 20.48 5.65 11.64
C LEU A 30 20.71 5.04 10.26
N GLN A 31 21.79 4.28 10.15
CA GLN A 31 22.07 3.56 8.91
C GLN A 31 21.04 2.43 8.72
N PRO A 32 20.69 2.08 7.47
CA PRO A 32 19.68 1.04 7.18
C PRO A 32 19.95 -0.28 7.89
N GLU A 33 21.21 -0.62 8.10
CA GLU A 33 21.66 -1.85 8.77
C GLU A 33 21.18 -1.95 10.23
N VAL A 34 21.00 -0.81 10.91
CA VAL A 34 20.46 -0.76 12.28
C VAL A 34 19.01 -1.28 12.32
N PHE A 35 18.29 -1.16 11.21
CA PHE A 35 16.92 -1.65 11.04
C PHE A 35 16.89 -3.04 10.37
N GLU A 36 18.03 -3.68 10.21
CA GLU A 36 18.17 -4.96 9.48
C GLU A 36 17.79 -4.84 7.99
N ASP A 37 17.75 -3.63 7.42
CA ASP A 37 17.39 -3.38 6.02
C ASP A 37 18.62 -3.40 5.11
N ASN A 38 19.28 -4.55 5.04
CA ASN A 38 20.36 -4.75 4.11
C ASN A 38 19.83 -5.09 2.71
N TRP A 39 20.05 -4.19 1.75
CA TRP A 39 19.58 -4.35 0.37
C TRP A 39 20.37 -5.40 -0.44
N SER A 40 21.48 -5.88 0.06
CA SER A 40 22.28 -6.93 -0.58
C SER A 40 21.90 -8.34 -0.17
N ASP A 41 21.06 -8.51 0.86
CA ASP A 41 20.65 -9.81 1.33
C ASP A 41 19.63 -10.44 0.37
N GLU A 42 19.94 -11.66 -0.07
CA GLU A 42 19.09 -12.44 -0.98
C GLU A 42 18.05 -13.26 -0.20
N LEU A 43 16.96 -13.63 -0.87
CA LEU A 43 16.02 -14.62 -0.31
C LEU A 43 16.63 -16.01 -0.32
N SER A 44 16.49 -16.73 0.78
CA SER A 44 16.70 -18.19 0.75
C SER A 44 15.56 -18.87 -0.01
N GLU A 45 15.73 -20.13 -0.37
CA GLU A 45 14.64 -20.90 -0.99
C GLU A 45 13.42 -21.01 -0.07
N GLU A 46 13.61 -21.16 1.23
CA GLU A 46 12.54 -21.20 2.23
C GLU A 46 11.79 -19.89 2.34
N ASP A 47 12.53 -18.77 2.32
CA ASP A 47 11.92 -17.42 2.27
C ASP A 47 11.06 -17.27 1.03
N PHE A 48 11.61 -17.66 -0.13
CA PHE A 48 10.88 -17.55 -1.39
C PHE A 48 9.62 -18.41 -1.42
N GLN A 49 9.66 -19.63 -0.89
CA GLN A 49 8.47 -20.46 -0.78
C GLN A 49 7.41 -19.84 0.15
N SER A 50 7.82 -19.20 1.24
CA SER A 50 6.92 -18.47 2.14
C SER A 50 6.25 -17.28 1.45
N VAL A 51 7.02 -16.46 0.74
CA VAL A 51 6.52 -15.34 -0.07
C VAL A 51 5.56 -15.84 -1.14
N LYS A 52 5.92 -16.87 -1.89
CA LYS A 52 5.12 -17.47 -2.94
C LYS A 52 3.79 -17.99 -2.40
N LYS A 53 3.81 -18.72 -1.29
CA LYS A 53 2.60 -19.21 -0.62
C LYS A 53 1.66 -18.08 -0.26
N TYR A 54 2.17 -17.03 0.39
CA TYR A 54 1.40 -15.86 0.80
C TYR A 54 0.59 -15.24 -0.35
N PHE A 55 1.20 -15.06 -1.53
CA PHE A 55 0.52 -14.44 -2.68
C PHE A 55 -0.38 -15.41 -3.45
N ILE A 56 0.01 -16.69 -3.56
CA ILE A 56 -0.80 -17.69 -4.24
C ILE A 56 -2.12 -17.95 -3.49
N GLU A 57 -2.13 -17.88 -2.18
CA GLU A 57 -3.35 -18.07 -1.39
C GLU A 57 -4.38 -16.94 -1.58
N LYS A 58 -3.96 -15.76 -2.06
CA LYS A 58 -4.86 -14.60 -2.24
C LYS A 58 -5.61 -14.66 -3.57
N GLU A 59 -6.86 -15.09 -3.53
CA GLU A 59 -7.71 -15.29 -4.71
C GLU A 59 -7.85 -14.04 -5.58
N LEU A 60 -8.11 -12.88 -4.97
CA LEU A 60 -8.30 -11.63 -5.71
C LEU A 60 -7.02 -11.16 -6.40
N ILE A 61 -5.85 -11.38 -5.80
CA ILE A 61 -4.57 -11.07 -6.44
C ILE A 61 -4.38 -11.97 -7.66
N ARG A 62 -4.62 -13.27 -7.54
CA ARG A 62 -4.54 -14.21 -8.68
C ARG A 62 -5.52 -13.87 -9.82
N LYS A 63 -6.69 -13.33 -9.51
CA LYS A 63 -7.66 -12.90 -10.53
C LYS A 63 -7.22 -11.65 -11.28
N ARG A 64 -6.40 -10.81 -10.66
CA ARG A 64 -6.04 -9.48 -11.18
C ARG A 64 -4.67 -9.40 -11.84
N PHE A 65 -3.75 -10.25 -11.41
CA PHE A 65 -2.35 -10.21 -11.85
C PHE A 65 -1.92 -11.56 -12.45
N GLY A 66 -1.13 -11.47 -13.52
CA GLY A 66 -0.49 -12.64 -14.13
C GLY A 66 0.72 -13.11 -13.35
N PHE A 67 1.46 -12.13 -12.76
CA PHE A 67 2.66 -12.42 -12.00
C PHE A 67 3.00 -11.32 -10.99
N ILE A 68 3.81 -11.69 -10.02
CA ILE A 68 4.55 -10.79 -9.14
C ILE A 68 6.02 -11.19 -9.20
N GLU A 69 6.90 -10.21 -9.29
CA GLU A 69 8.34 -10.40 -9.22
C GLU A 69 8.90 -9.62 -8.03
N PHE A 70 9.70 -10.27 -7.21
CA PHE A 70 10.46 -9.62 -6.14
C PHE A 70 11.93 -9.55 -6.54
N LEU A 71 12.48 -8.33 -6.53
CA LEU A 71 13.90 -8.09 -6.66
C LEU A 71 14.46 -7.87 -5.25
N VAL A 72 15.18 -8.87 -4.73
CA VAL A 72 15.73 -8.88 -3.37
C VAL A 72 17.19 -9.27 -3.45
N GLY A 73 18.08 -8.49 -2.86
CA GLY A 73 19.52 -8.72 -2.96
C GLY A 73 20.06 -8.71 -4.39
N GLY A 74 19.38 -8.00 -5.31
CA GLY A 74 19.71 -8.02 -6.73
C GLY A 74 19.19 -9.24 -7.49
N GLN A 75 18.64 -10.25 -6.82
CA GLN A 75 18.07 -11.46 -7.45
C GLN A 75 16.60 -11.32 -7.74
N LYS A 76 16.17 -11.86 -8.89
CA LYS A 76 14.77 -11.86 -9.35
C LYS A 76 14.06 -13.13 -8.91
N ASN A 77 13.05 -12.98 -8.12
CA ASN A 77 12.19 -14.03 -7.60
C ASN A 77 10.80 -13.91 -8.24
N PHE A 78 10.47 -14.79 -9.17
CA PHE A 78 9.27 -14.70 -9.99
C PHE A 78 8.15 -15.63 -9.50
N ILE A 79 6.96 -15.09 -9.32
CA ILE A 79 5.76 -15.82 -8.91
C ILE A 79 4.71 -15.71 -10.03
N SER A 80 4.45 -16.83 -10.71
CA SER A 80 3.33 -16.90 -11.66
C SER A 80 2.01 -17.06 -10.90
N LEU A 81 1.05 -16.18 -11.18
CA LEU A 81 -0.26 -16.16 -10.54
C LEU A 81 -1.37 -16.61 -11.50
N ASN A 82 -1.45 -15.98 -12.67
CA ASN A 82 -2.51 -16.27 -13.64
C ASN A 82 -1.96 -16.28 -15.07
N LYS A 83 -1.95 -17.45 -15.68
CA LYS A 83 -1.42 -17.63 -17.04
C LYS A 83 -2.24 -16.92 -18.13
N THR A 84 -3.49 -16.56 -17.86
CA THR A 84 -4.33 -15.81 -18.81
C THR A 84 -4.00 -14.32 -18.88
N LEU A 85 -3.19 -13.82 -17.94
CA LEU A 85 -2.80 -12.42 -17.83
C LEU A 85 -1.27 -12.21 -17.92
N PRO A 86 -0.55 -12.81 -18.89
CA PRO A 86 0.91 -12.90 -18.87
C PRO A 86 1.64 -11.55 -18.94
N LYS A 87 0.97 -10.50 -19.41
CA LYS A 87 1.54 -9.15 -19.54
C LYS A 87 1.19 -8.22 -18.38
N ARG A 88 0.43 -8.70 -17.39
CA ARG A 88 -0.03 -7.88 -16.26
C ARG A 88 0.65 -8.34 -14.98
N GLY A 89 1.52 -7.52 -14.47
CA GLY A 89 2.26 -7.87 -13.25
C GLY A 89 2.86 -6.67 -12.55
N ILE A 90 3.49 -6.95 -11.42
CA ILE A 90 4.17 -5.96 -10.60
C ILE A 90 5.52 -6.53 -10.17
N ARG A 91 6.55 -5.68 -10.17
CA ARG A 91 7.83 -5.95 -9.51
C ARG A 91 7.95 -5.07 -8.29
N PHE A 92 8.34 -5.68 -7.19
CA PHE A 92 8.75 -5.01 -5.97
C PHE A 92 10.24 -5.22 -5.74
N GLU A 93 10.98 -4.14 -5.61
CA GLU A 93 12.37 -4.14 -5.16
C GLU A 93 12.36 -3.74 -3.68
N VAL A 94 12.79 -4.63 -2.80
CA VAL A 94 12.59 -4.52 -1.35
C VAL A 94 13.69 -5.26 -0.60
N PRO A 95 14.14 -4.78 0.58
CA PRO A 95 15.07 -5.50 1.45
C PRO A 95 14.46 -6.82 1.96
N ARG A 96 15.30 -7.86 2.07
CA ARG A 96 14.89 -9.19 2.53
C ARG A 96 14.16 -9.14 3.87
N SER A 97 14.75 -8.49 4.88
CA SER A 97 14.21 -8.54 6.23
C SER A 97 12.84 -7.84 6.34
N SER A 98 12.67 -6.70 5.67
CA SER A 98 11.39 -5.99 5.61
C SER A 98 10.32 -6.84 4.90
N LEU A 99 10.67 -7.49 3.78
CA LEU A 99 9.74 -8.39 3.09
C LEU A 99 9.33 -9.55 3.99
N MET A 100 10.30 -10.24 4.61
CA MET A 100 10.01 -11.41 5.44
C MET A 100 9.20 -11.05 6.70
N LYS A 101 9.49 -9.91 7.34
CA LYS A 101 8.66 -9.39 8.43
C LYS A 101 7.21 -9.19 7.96
N ALA A 102 7.00 -8.55 6.81
CA ALA A 102 5.66 -8.31 6.28
C ALA A 102 4.90 -9.60 5.93
N ILE A 103 5.60 -10.61 5.41
CA ILE A 103 5.01 -11.91 5.10
C ILE A 103 4.66 -12.69 6.37
N ASN A 104 5.58 -12.73 7.34
CA ASN A 104 5.40 -13.48 8.59
C ASN A 104 4.26 -12.92 9.47
N TYR A 105 4.09 -11.60 9.46
CA TYR A 105 3.01 -10.92 10.19
C TYR A 105 1.74 -10.71 9.35
N GLU A 106 1.74 -11.12 8.07
CA GLU A 106 0.63 -10.93 7.13
C GLU A 106 0.21 -9.45 6.95
N ILE A 107 1.19 -8.54 6.92
CA ILE A 107 1.00 -7.08 6.82
C ILE A 107 1.69 -6.48 5.60
N PHE A 108 1.63 -7.16 4.45
CA PHE A 108 2.31 -6.69 3.24
C PHE A 108 1.87 -5.29 2.78
N ASP A 109 0.65 -4.89 3.09
CA ASP A 109 0.13 -3.55 2.84
C ASP A 109 0.88 -2.46 3.60
N ASP A 110 1.43 -2.74 4.77
CA ASP A 110 2.26 -1.79 5.51
C ASP A 110 3.54 -1.41 4.74
N LEU A 111 4.14 -2.35 4.00
CA LEU A 111 5.26 -2.04 3.10
C LEU A 111 4.84 -1.11 1.96
N LEU A 112 3.61 -1.26 1.43
CA LEU A 112 3.07 -0.39 0.38
C LEU A 112 2.83 1.03 0.91
N ILE A 113 2.34 1.16 2.14
CA ILE A 113 2.07 2.44 2.79
C ILE A 113 3.38 3.15 3.17
N GLY A 114 4.33 2.41 3.71
CA GLY A 114 5.61 2.93 4.22
C GLY A 114 6.61 3.37 3.14
N ASN A 115 6.34 3.12 1.86
CA ASN A 115 7.26 3.38 0.75
C ASN A 115 8.65 2.75 0.89
N PHE A 116 8.77 1.65 1.61
CA PHE A 116 10.04 0.92 1.79
C PHE A 116 10.40 0.04 0.60
N MET A 117 9.71 0.20 -0.52
CA MET A 117 9.97 -0.59 -1.71
C MET A 117 9.84 0.25 -2.98
N ARG A 118 10.62 -0.12 -3.99
CA ARG A 118 10.44 0.41 -5.34
C ARG A 118 9.49 -0.48 -6.12
N THR A 119 8.48 0.13 -6.75
CA THR A 119 7.44 -0.60 -7.49
C THR A 119 7.55 -0.33 -8.99
N THR A 120 7.55 -1.39 -9.79
CA THR A 120 7.51 -1.31 -11.26
C THR A 120 6.27 -2.02 -11.79
N PHE A 121 5.52 -1.36 -12.70
CA PHE A 121 4.28 -1.88 -13.25
C PHE A 121 4.48 -2.47 -14.64
N PHE A 122 3.84 -3.60 -14.92
CA PHE A 122 3.78 -4.24 -16.24
C PHE A 122 2.32 -4.36 -16.67
N GLY A 123 1.97 -3.73 -17.78
CA GLY A 123 0.59 -3.72 -18.29
C GLY A 123 -0.42 -3.01 -17.37
N LEU A 124 0.07 -2.19 -16.45
CA LEU A 124 -0.69 -1.39 -15.49
C LEU A 124 -0.16 0.03 -15.51
N ARG A 125 -0.99 1.01 -15.16
CA ARG A 125 -0.58 2.43 -15.08
C ARG A 125 -0.21 2.85 -13.66
N SER A 126 -0.88 2.25 -12.68
CA SER A 126 -0.63 2.54 -11.25
C SER A 126 -1.21 1.43 -10.39
N LEU A 127 -0.88 1.42 -9.10
CA LEU A 127 -1.53 0.54 -8.10
C LEU A 127 -3.03 0.82 -7.97
N TYR A 128 -3.47 2.05 -8.27
CA TYR A 128 -4.86 2.47 -8.18
C TYR A 128 -5.72 2.03 -9.37
N ASP A 129 -5.13 1.57 -10.48
CA ASP A 129 -5.90 0.99 -11.60
C ASP A 129 -6.55 -0.33 -11.17
N PHE A 130 -5.90 -1.03 -10.26
CA PHE A 130 -6.40 -2.22 -9.57
C PHE A 130 -5.88 -2.16 -8.15
N ASP A 131 -6.76 -2.19 -7.17
CA ASP A 131 -6.35 -2.33 -5.79
C ASP A 131 -5.48 -3.59 -5.67
N PHE A 132 -4.17 -3.40 -5.53
CA PHE A 132 -3.25 -4.52 -5.31
C PHE A 132 -3.61 -5.22 -4.01
N ASN A 133 -3.87 -4.42 -2.99
CA ASN A 133 -4.46 -4.89 -1.77
C ASN A 133 -5.98 -4.65 -1.85
N PRO A 134 -6.79 -5.69 -2.11
CA PRO A 134 -8.24 -5.52 -2.28
C PRO A 134 -8.94 -5.06 -1.01
N LEU A 135 -8.26 -5.12 0.13
CA LEU A 135 -8.80 -4.82 1.43
C LEU A 135 -7.94 -3.79 2.11
N LEU A 136 -8.28 -2.58 1.84
CA LEU A 136 -7.69 -1.44 2.49
C LEU A 136 -7.93 -1.51 4.00
N THR A 137 -7.01 -0.94 4.76
CA THR A 137 -7.08 -0.78 6.21
C THR A 137 -8.42 -0.27 6.71
N LYS A 138 -9.15 0.50 5.92
CA LYS A 138 -10.49 0.96 6.28
C LYS A 138 -11.50 -0.17 6.48
N TYR A 139 -11.28 -1.33 5.89
CA TYR A 139 -12.12 -2.52 6.10
C TYR A 139 -11.60 -3.41 7.23
N ALA A 140 -10.49 -3.04 7.85
CA ALA A 140 -9.88 -3.70 9.00
C ALA A 140 -9.41 -5.15 8.76
N ASP A 141 -8.85 -5.44 7.57
CA ASP A 141 -8.29 -6.75 7.26
C ASP A 141 -6.77 -6.79 7.04
N ASN A 142 -6.15 -5.63 6.79
CA ASN A 142 -4.72 -5.48 6.56
C ASN A 142 -4.19 -6.41 5.44
N GLY A 143 -5.01 -6.72 4.43
CA GLY A 143 -4.65 -7.63 3.35
C GLY A 143 -4.60 -9.11 3.74
N ARG A 144 -5.21 -9.51 4.85
CA ARG A 144 -5.23 -10.89 5.34
C ARG A 144 -6.22 -11.79 4.62
N ALA A 145 -7.32 -11.25 4.11
CA ALA A 145 -8.34 -12.05 3.44
C ALA A 145 -7.77 -12.81 2.24
N LYS A 146 -8.02 -14.12 2.20
CA LYS A 146 -7.54 -15.04 1.17
C LYS A 146 -8.58 -15.23 0.06
N THR A 147 -9.87 -15.22 0.40
CA THR A 147 -10.99 -15.47 -0.51
C THR A 147 -11.85 -14.23 -0.75
N GLU A 148 -12.61 -14.22 -1.84
CA GLU A 148 -13.61 -13.16 -2.07
C GLU A 148 -14.70 -13.13 -1.00
N GLU A 149 -15.04 -14.27 -0.44
CA GLU A 149 -16.04 -14.36 0.62
C GLU A 149 -15.57 -13.64 1.88
N GLU A 150 -14.34 -13.87 2.30
CA GLU A 150 -13.72 -13.15 3.43
C GLU A 150 -13.70 -11.64 3.18
N VAL A 151 -13.35 -11.22 1.96
CA VAL A 151 -13.43 -9.80 1.55
C VAL A 151 -14.83 -9.24 1.77
N CYS A 152 -15.85 -9.94 1.27
CA CYS A 152 -17.25 -9.54 1.44
C CYS A 152 -17.67 -9.47 2.92
N GLN A 153 -17.17 -10.38 3.75
CA GLN A 153 -17.43 -10.35 5.19
C GLN A 153 -16.86 -9.10 5.86
N TYR A 154 -15.61 -8.73 5.56
CA TYR A 154 -15.00 -7.51 6.08
C TYR A 154 -15.76 -6.25 5.62
N ILE A 155 -16.10 -6.16 4.34
CA ILE A 155 -16.90 -5.06 3.80
C ILE A 155 -18.25 -4.97 4.49
N ASN A 156 -18.93 -6.11 4.73
CA ASN A 156 -20.24 -6.13 5.39
C ASN A 156 -20.14 -5.73 6.88
N LYS A 157 -19.09 -6.14 7.57
CA LYS A 157 -18.82 -5.68 8.94
C LYS A 157 -18.59 -4.17 8.97
N TYR A 158 -17.82 -3.64 8.02
CA TYR A 158 -17.57 -2.21 7.89
C TYR A 158 -18.87 -1.44 7.60
N LYS A 159 -19.69 -1.91 6.64
CA LYS A 159 -21.00 -1.32 6.33
C LYS A 159 -21.91 -1.22 7.56
N LYS A 160 -21.98 -2.31 8.36
CA LYS A 160 -22.78 -2.33 9.58
C LYS A 160 -22.30 -1.31 10.61
N ARG A 161 -20.97 -1.15 10.76
CA ARG A 161 -20.36 -0.23 11.72
C ARG A 161 -20.55 1.23 11.32
N VAL A 162 -20.38 1.56 10.04
CA VAL A 162 -20.36 2.93 9.51
C VAL A 162 -21.75 3.41 9.07
N GLY A 163 -22.66 2.49 8.77
CA GLY A 163 -24.03 2.80 8.40
C GLY A 163 -24.14 3.66 7.12
N ARG A 164 -24.92 4.75 7.16
CA ARG A 164 -25.16 5.61 6.01
C ARG A 164 -23.89 6.28 5.46
N GLN A 165 -22.89 6.51 6.31
CA GLN A 165 -21.61 7.09 5.91
C GLN A 165 -20.93 6.24 4.84
N PHE A 166 -21.10 4.90 4.88
CA PHE A 166 -20.54 3.99 3.87
C PHE A 166 -21.00 4.33 2.44
N ILE A 167 -22.26 4.71 2.27
CA ILE A 167 -22.83 5.05 0.96
C ILE A 167 -22.17 6.32 0.45
N PHE A 168 -22.03 7.32 1.33
CA PHE A 168 -21.42 8.59 1.00
C PHE A 168 -19.94 8.44 0.63
N ASP A 169 -19.18 7.71 1.45
CA ASP A 169 -17.75 7.42 1.22
C ASP A 169 -17.55 6.66 -0.10
N THR A 170 -18.40 5.66 -0.36
CA THR A 170 -18.34 4.90 -1.62
C THR A 170 -18.62 5.77 -2.84
N PHE A 171 -19.53 6.72 -2.72
CA PHE A 171 -19.84 7.68 -3.79
C PHE A 171 -18.66 8.63 -4.03
N LEU A 172 -18.06 9.16 -2.96
CA LEU A 172 -16.88 10.02 -3.04
C LEU A 172 -15.68 9.29 -3.66
N ASP A 173 -15.40 8.06 -3.22
CA ASP A 173 -14.31 7.24 -3.76
C ASP A 173 -14.50 6.95 -5.25
N LYS A 174 -15.72 6.59 -5.67
CA LYS A 174 -16.04 6.37 -7.09
C LYS A 174 -15.89 7.64 -7.92
N SER A 175 -16.33 8.77 -7.40
CA SER A 175 -16.21 10.08 -8.05
C SER A 175 -14.76 10.51 -8.18
N ALA A 176 -13.97 10.36 -7.11
CA ALA A 176 -12.54 10.66 -7.11
C ALA A 176 -11.77 9.74 -8.09
N ASN A 177 -12.10 8.45 -8.14
CA ASN A 177 -11.50 7.52 -9.09
C ASN A 177 -11.84 7.84 -10.54
N LEU A 178 -13.08 8.24 -10.82
CA LEU A 178 -13.47 8.74 -12.14
C LEU A 178 -12.69 10.00 -12.51
N LEU A 179 -12.63 10.98 -11.63
CA LEU A 179 -11.86 12.21 -11.82
C LEU A 179 -10.37 11.90 -12.05
N ASN A 180 -9.78 11.03 -11.26
CA ASN A 180 -8.40 10.61 -11.43
C ASN A 180 -8.15 9.91 -12.77
N ARG A 181 -9.07 9.07 -13.25
CA ARG A 181 -9.00 8.47 -14.60
C ARG A 181 -9.00 9.54 -15.70
N PHE A 182 -9.81 10.59 -15.56
CA PHE A 182 -9.84 11.72 -16.50
C PHE A 182 -8.56 12.57 -16.40
N LEU A 183 -8.03 12.79 -15.20
CA LEU A 183 -6.86 13.62 -14.95
C LEU A 183 -5.54 12.95 -15.31
N THR A 184 -5.43 11.63 -15.17
CA THR A 184 -4.22 10.85 -15.53
C THR A 184 -4.06 10.66 -17.02
N ASN A 185 -5.09 10.91 -17.81
CA ASN A 185 -4.95 10.88 -19.27
C ASN A 185 -4.19 12.14 -19.73
N ARG A 186 -2.86 12.00 -19.88
CA ARG A 186 -1.88 13.10 -20.14
C ARG A 186 -2.23 14.03 -21.32
N ASN A 187 -3.02 13.55 -22.28
CA ASN A 187 -3.36 14.27 -23.52
C ASN A 187 -4.79 14.83 -23.56
N SER A 188 -5.55 14.74 -22.48
CA SER A 188 -6.95 15.18 -22.51
C SER A 188 -7.04 16.72 -22.36
N ARG A 189 -7.81 17.33 -23.27
CA ARG A 189 -8.20 18.76 -23.21
C ARG A 189 -8.86 19.09 -21.85
N SER A 190 -9.58 18.14 -21.29
CA SER A 190 -10.24 18.23 -19.98
C SER A 190 -9.27 18.51 -18.83
N ARG A 191 -8.05 17.96 -18.87
CA ARG A 191 -7.03 18.21 -17.84
C ARG A 191 -6.57 19.67 -17.83
N ARG A 192 -6.43 20.30 -19.02
CA ARG A 192 -6.06 21.72 -19.12
C ARG A 192 -7.17 22.60 -18.55
N LEU A 193 -8.42 22.26 -18.84
CA LEU A 193 -9.59 23.00 -18.37
C LEU A 193 -9.74 22.94 -16.85
N ILE A 194 -9.61 21.77 -16.27
CA ILE A 194 -9.71 21.58 -14.80
C ILE A 194 -8.54 22.28 -14.09
N LYS A 195 -7.31 22.18 -14.61
CA LYS A 195 -6.18 22.98 -14.08
C LYS A 195 -6.47 24.47 -14.13
N THR A 196 -7.01 24.96 -15.23
CA THR A 196 -7.33 26.40 -15.39
C THR A 196 -8.41 26.83 -14.39
N ILE A 197 -9.43 26.00 -14.15
CA ILE A 197 -10.48 26.30 -13.14
C ILE A 197 -9.88 26.27 -11.73
N TYR A 198 -9.07 25.25 -11.41
CA TYR A 198 -8.44 25.13 -10.08
C TYR A 198 -7.55 26.33 -9.74
N TYR A 199 -6.77 26.83 -10.70
CA TYR A 199 -5.92 28.02 -10.51
C TYR A 199 -6.67 29.36 -10.58
N LYS A 200 -7.92 29.37 -11.05
CA LYS A 200 -8.76 30.59 -11.02
C LYS A 200 -9.59 30.73 -9.74
N VAL A 201 -9.78 29.63 -9.01
CA VAL A 201 -10.59 29.61 -7.77
C VAL A 201 -9.69 29.74 -6.52
N LYS A 202 -8.38 29.64 -6.70
CA LYS A 202 -7.38 29.87 -5.67
C LYS A 202 -6.80 31.28 -5.77
#